data_6280a40eb65d13aa87c89b6dd937e8bd
#
_entry.id   6280a40eb65d13aa87c89b6dd937e8bd
#
_cell.length_a   1.000
_cell.length_b   1.000
_cell.length_c   1.000
_cell.angle_alpha   90.00
_cell.angle_beta   90.00
_cell.angle_gamma   90.00
#
_symmetry.space_group_name_H-M   'P 1'
#
loop_
_entity.id
_entity.type
_entity.pdbx_description
1 polymer ?
#
loop_
_entity_poly.entity_id
_entity_poly.type
_entity_poly.pdbx_seq_one_letter_code
_entity_poly.pdbx_strand_id
1 'polypeptide(L)'
;DETMSLLFELAREAGVPERMQQMFRGEKINTTENRAVLHVALRNRTNAPIVVDGEDVMPKVNHVLQRMGEFAHEVRSGSWLGYTNQVITDVVNIGIGGSDLGPLMMCTALKPFGHPRLNMHFVSNVDGSQLRDVLSKVHPETTLFIIASKTFTTQETLTNALTARKWFLD
;
A
#
# COMPACT_ATOMS: atom_id res chain seq x y z
N ASP A 1 -5.52 -14.23 -35.01
CA ASP A 1 -6.54 -13.18 -35.07
C ASP A 1 -5.85 -11.87 -35.47
N GLU A 2 -6.27 -11.28 -36.60
CA GLU A 2 -5.69 -10.08 -37.23
C GLU A 2 -5.58 -8.93 -36.21
N THR A 3 -6.61 -8.72 -35.39
CA THR A 3 -6.64 -7.67 -34.35
C THR A 3 -5.47 -7.80 -33.37
N MET A 4 -5.18 -9.02 -32.91
CA MET A 4 -4.06 -9.25 -31.99
C MET A 4 -2.72 -8.99 -32.65
N SER A 5 -2.57 -9.34 -33.93
CA SER A 5 -1.35 -9.07 -34.69
C SER A 5 -1.08 -7.57 -34.81
N LEU A 6 -2.13 -6.79 -35.15
CA LEU A 6 -2.06 -5.33 -35.26
C LEU A 6 -1.75 -4.68 -33.87
N LEU A 7 -2.34 -5.19 -32.78
CA LEU A 7 -2.04 -4.70 -31.42
C LEU A 7 -0.59 -4.96 -31.02
N PHE A 8 -0.03 -6.13 -31.37
CA PHE A 8 1.39 -6.41 -31.12
C PHE A 8 2.32 -5.56 -31.99
N GLU A 9 1.93 -5.27 -33.21
CA GLU A 9 2.65 -4.34 -34.09
C GLU A 9 2.66 -2.93 -33.50
N LEU A 10 1.51 -2.40 -33.12
CA LEU A 10 1.37 -1.12 -32.43
C LEU A 10 2.24 -1.04 -31.18
N ALA A 11 2.26 -2.08 -30.35
CA ALA A 11 3.10 -2.13 -29.16
C ALA A 11 4.60 -2.06 -29.49
N ARG A 12 5.04 -2.74 -30.56
CA ARG A 12 6.44 -2.68 -31.03
C ARG A 12 6.78 -1.30 -31.57
N GLU A 13 5.93 -0.72 -32.42
CA GLU A 13 6.12 0.62 -32.98
C GLU A 13 6.16 1.70 -31.88
N ALA A 14 5.33 1.55 -30.84
CA ALA A 14 5.34 2.42 -29.68
C ALA A 14 6.55 2.19 -28.73
N GLY A 15 7.45 1.26 -29.02
CA GLY A 15 8.63 0.99 -28.25
C GLY A 15 8.38 0.35 -26.87
N VAL A 16 7.22 -0.31 -26.69
CA VAL A 16 6.86 -0.92 -25.39
C VAL A 16 7.88 -1.95 -24.92
N PRO A 17 8.41 -2.89 -25.77
CA PRO A 17 9.41 -3.86 -25.32
C PRO A 17 10.68 -3.20 -24.76
N GLU A 18 11.12 -2.12 -25.40
CA GLU A 18 12.31 -1.38 -24.97
C GLU A 18 12.06 -0.65 -23.65
N ARG A 19 10.91 0.01 -23.49
CA ARG A 19 10.51 0.63 -22.22
C ARG A 19 10.40 -0.36 -21.08
N MET A 20 9.93 -1.58 -21.34
CA MET A 20 9.95 -2.65 -20.34
C MET A 20 11.36 -3.00 -19.89
N GLN A 21 12.31 -3.17 -20.83
CA GLN A 21 13.70 -3.44 -20.47
C GLN A 21 14.33 -2.29 -19.66
N GLN A 22 14.07 -1.05 -20.06
CA GLN A 22 14.50 0.14 -19.32
C GLN A 22 13.97 0.14 -17.88
N MET A 23 12.69 -0.22 -17.69
CA MET A 23 12.09 -0.36 -16.36
C MET A 23 12.83 -1.39 -15.51
N PHE A 24 13.15 -2.56 -16.07
CA PHE A 24 13.89 -3.61 -15.35
C PHE A 24 15.34 -3.22 -15.02
N ARG A 25 15.96 -2.33 -15.79
CA ARG A 25 17.28 -1.79 -15.52
C ARG A 25 17.29 -0.62 -14.54
N GLY A 26 16.13 -0.15 -14.07
CA GLY A 26 16.01 0.98 -13.16
C GLY A 26 16.13 2.35 -13.83
N GLU A 27 16.00 2.43 -15.15
CA GLU A 27 16.04 3.71 -15.87
C GLU A 27 14.81 4.57 -15.57
N LYS A 28 14.97 5.89 -15.63
CA LYS A 28 13.91 6.87 -15.31
C LYS A 28 12.89 7.00 -16.45
N ILE A 29 12.09 5.98 -16.66
CA ILE A 29 11.07 5.95 -17.72
C ILE A 29 9.82 6.78 -17.41
N ASN A 30 9.59 7.17 -16.15
CA ASN A 30 8.58 8.15 -15.80
C ASN A 30 9.15 9.56 -16.02
N THR A 31 9.02 10.06 -17.24
CA THR A 31 9.61 11.32 -17.67
C THR A 31 8.93 12.54 -17.04
N THR A 32 7.66 12.45 -16.65
CA THR A 32 6.91 13.56 -16.05
C THR A 32 7.37 13.86 -14.63
N GLU A 33 7.79 12.85 -13.87
CA GLU A 33 8.28 12.99 -12.50
C GLU A 33 9.81 12.79 -12.40
N ASN A 34 10.48 12.51 -13.51
CA ASN A 34 11.90 12.15 -13.58
C ASN A 34 12.28 11.01 -12.63
N ARG A 35 11.51 9.93 -12.65
CA ARG A 35 11.64 8.79 -11.73
C ARG A 35 11.79 7.45 -12.46
N ALA A 36 12.51 6.54 -11.83
CA ALA A 36 12.42 5.12 -12.14
C ALA A 36 11.07 4.55 -11.70
N VAL A 37 10.63 3.48 -12.38
CA VAL A 37 9.40 2.75 -12.04
C VAL A 37 9.79 1.45 -11.36
N LEU A 38 9.74 1.42 -10.02
CA LEU A 38 10.36 0.37 -9.20
C LEU A 38 9.38 -0.75 -8.75
N HIS A 39 8.26 -0.93 -9.44
CA HIS A 39 7.37 -2.08 -9.18
C HIS A 39 8.10 -3.43 -9.29
N VAL A 40 9.07 -3.50 -10.19
CA VAL A 40 9.95 -4.68 -10.39
C VAL A 40 10.83 -4.93 -9.18
N ALA A 41 11.36 -3.88 -8.53
CA ALA A 41 12.18 -4.00 -7.33
C ALA A 41 11.38 -4.54 -6.14
N LEU A 42 10.15 -4.05 -5.93
CA LEU A 42 9.26 -4.52 -4.87
C LEU A 42 8.87 -5.99 -5.02
N ARG A 43 8.98 -6.56 -6.22
CA ARG A 43 8.65 -7.95 -6.56
C ARG A 43 9.88 -8.82 -6.81
N ASN A 44 11.07 -8.24 -6.71
CA ASN A 44 12.32 -8.95 -6.93
C ASN A 44 12.66 -9.87 -5.75
N ARG A 45 12.48 -11.17 -5.95
CA ARG A 45 12.78 -12.19 -4.93
C ARG A 45 14.19 -12.78 -5.07
N THR A 46 14.90 -12.46 -6.16
CA THR A 46 16.26 -12.95 -6.39
C THR A 46 17.31 -12.06 -5.74
N ASN A 47 16.94 -10.85 -5.32
CA ASN A 47 17.85 -9.80 -4.84
C ASN A 47 18.92 -9.39 -5.88
N ALA A 48 18.71 -9.69 -7.16
CA ALA A 48 19.55 -9.13 -8.20
C ALA A 48 19.55 -7.60 -8.11
N PRO A 49 20.71 -6.93 -8.17
CA PRO A 49 20.78 -5.48 -8.04
C PRO A 49 19.92 -4.75 -9.07
N ILE A 50 19.21 -3.72 -8.63
CA ILE A 50 18.51 -2.75 -9.50
C ILE A 50 19.08 -1.38 -9.17
N VAL A 51 19.84 -0.82 -10.13
CA VAL A 51 20.61 0.39 -9.90
C VAL A 51 19.84 1.62 -10.41
N VAL A 52 19.61 2.59 -9.52
CA VAL A 52 19.01 3.90 -9.85
C VAL A 52 19.97 4.98 -9.37
N ASP A 53 20.35 5.88 -10.26
CA ASP A 53 21.31 6.97 -9.96
C ASP A 53 22.64 6.47 -9.31
N GLY A 54 23.09 5.28 -9.70
CA GLY A 54 24.32 4.69 -9.18
C GLY A 54 24.19 3.94 -7.85
N GLU A 55 22.99 3.89 -7.27
CA GLU A 55 22.70 3.18 -6.01
C GLU A 55 21.84 1.93 -6.25
N ASP A 56 22.22 0.79 -5.66
CA ASP A 56 21.36 -0.40 -5.62
C ASP A 56 20.20 -0.17 -4.65
N VAL A 57 18.97 -0.22 -5.15
CA VAL A 57 17.75 0.03 -4.33
C VAL A 57 17.31 -1.20 -3.52
N MET A 58 17.82 -2.39 -3.82
CA MET A 58 17.36 -3.63 -3.17
C MET A 58 17.61 -3.67 -1.65
N PRO A 59 18.74 -3.18 -1.11
CA PRO A 59 18.92 -3.11 0.34
C PRO A 59 17.85 -2.28 1.05
N LYS A 60 17.44 -1.15 0.47
CA LYS A 60 16.35 -0.31 1.02
C LYS A 60 15.00 -1.02 0.97
N VAL A 61 14.70 -1.69 -0.13
CA VAL A 61 13.46 -2.49 -0.28
C VAL A 61 13.40 -3.57 0.80
N ASN A 62 14.46 -4.35 0.96
CA ASN A 62 14.53 -5.42 1.95
C ASN A 62 14.42 -4.90 3.39
N HIS A 63 15.07 -3.79 3.70
CA HIS A 63 14.98 -3.16 5.02
C HIS A 63 13.53 -2.76 5.36
N VAL A 64 12.80 -2.14 4.42
CA VAL A 64 11.39 -1.79 4.63
C VAL A 64 10.53 -3.03 4.81
N LEU A 65 10.73 -4.08 4.00
CA LEU A 65 10.00 -5.34 4.14
C LEU A 65 10.23 -5.99 5.50
N GLN A 66 11.48 -5.98 5.98
CA GLN A 66 11.81 -6.48 7.32
C GLN A 66 11.05 -5.70 8.40
N ARG A 67 11.13 -4.38 8.39
CA ARG A 67 10.42 -3.52 9.36
C ARG A 67 8.91 -3.73 9.33
N MET A 68 8.33 -3.90 8.15
CA MET A 68 6.90 -4.22 8.00
C MET A 68 6.57 -5.56 8.67
N GLY A 69 7.43 -6.57 8.49
CA GLY A 69 7.28 -7.88 9.12
C GLY A 69 7.36 -7.80 10.65
N GLU A 70 8.33 -7.08 11.19
CA GLU A 70 8.52 -6.85 12.63
C GLU A 70 7.29 -6.15 13.23
N PHE A 71 6.86 -5.05 12.63
CA PHE A 71 5.68 -4.32 13.08
C PHE A 71 4.39 -5.17 13.03
N ALA A 72 4.19 -5.91 11.92
CA ALA A 72 3.04 -6.82 11.82
C ALA A 72 3.09 -7.92 12.91
N HIS A 73 4.28 -8.41 13.24
CA HIS A 73 4.46 -9.38 14.31
C HIS A 73 4.11 -8.77 15.69
N GLU A 74 4.58 -7.56 15.99
CA GLU A 74 4.28 -6.85 17.24
C GLU A 74 2.78 -6.59 17.42
N VAL A 75 2.09 -6.15 16.37
CA VAL A 75 0.62 -5.96 16.41
C VAL A 75 -0.08 -7.31 16.62
N ARG A 76 0.33 -8.37 15.91
CA ARG A 76 -0.29 -9.70 16.01
C ARG A 76 -0.03 -10.38 17.35
N SER A 77 1.15 -10.24 17.92
CA SER A 77 1.49 -10.79 19.26
C SER A 77 0.81 -10.01 20.40
N GLY A 78 0.42 -8.76 20.16
CA GLY A 78 -0.12 -7.86 21.18
C GLY A 78 0.97 -7.13 21.96
N SER A 79 2.22 -7.15 21.52
CA SER A 79 3.31 -6.37 22.12
C SER A 79 3.28 -4.90 21.69
N TRP A 80 2.70 -4.60 20.53
CA TRP A 80 2.37 -3.23 20.14
C TRP A 80 1.07 -2.80 20.82
N LEU A 81 1.15 -1.82 21.71
CA LEU A 81 0.03 -1.34 22.50
C LEU A 81 -0.46 0.03 22.02
N GLY A 82 -1.73 0.31 22.24
CA GLY A 82 -2.31 1.64 22.10
C GLY A 82 -1.77 2.59 23.19
N TYR A 83 -2.13 3.88 23.09
CA TYR A 83 -1.64 4.92 24.01
C TYR A 83 -2.06 4.72 25.48
N THR A 84 -3.10 3.93 25.74
CA THR A 84 -3.54 3.53 27.09
C THR A 84 -3.01 2.16 27.51
N ASN A 85 -1.99 1.63 26.84
CA ASN A 85 -1.42 0.29 27.07
C ASN A 85 -2.41 -0.86 26.81
N GLN A 86 -3.42 -0.65 25.99
CA GLN A 86 -4.31 -1.71 25.55
C GLN A 86 -3.82 -2.32 24.23
N VAL A 87 -4.08 -3.63 24.05
CA VAL A 87 -3.73 -4.32 22.79
C VAL A 87 -4.60 -3.83 21.65
N ILE A 88 -4.03 -3.70 20.45
CA ILE A 88 -4.78 -3.34 19.24
C ILE A 88 -5.73 -4.47 18.85
N THR A 89 -6.98 -4.13 18.62
CA THR A 89 -8.04 -5.04 18.17
C THR A 89 -8.56 -4.68 16.79
N ASP A 90 -8.41 -3.43 16.37
CA ASP A 90 -8.96 -2.93 15.13
C ASP A 90 -7.89 -2.21 14.31
N VAL A 91 -7.83 -2.52 13.02
CA VAL A 91 -6.94 -1.87 12.07
C VAL A 91 -7.77 -1.25 10.96
N VAL A 92 -7.68 0.07 10.80
CA VAL A 92 -8.44 0.84 9.81
C VAL A 92 -7.50 1.31 8.71
N ASN A 93 -7.66 0.79 7.50
CA ASN A 93 -6.94 1.26 6.32
C ASN A 93 -7.72 2.39 5.64
N ILE A 94 -7.11 3.56 5.54
CA ILE A 94 -7.64 4.72 4.81
C ILE A 94 -6.80 4.90 3.54
N GLY A 95 -7.41 4.67 2.39
CA GLY A 95 -6.74 4.77 1.10
C GLY A 95 -7.76 4.66 -0.03
N ILE A 96 -7.39 5.02 -1.26
CA ILE A 96 -8.27 4.96 -2.43
C ILE A 96 -7.60 4.22 -3.59
N GLY A 97 -8.36 3.61 -4.46
CA GLY A 97 -7.83 2.87 -5.62
C GLY A 97 -6.88 1.75 -5.20
N GLY A 98 -5.64 1.77 -5.69
CA GLY A 98 -4.62 0.76 -5.37
C GLY A 98 -4.23 0.71 -3.90
N SER A 99 -4.44 1.79 -3.15
CA SER A 99 -4.20 1.84 -1.71
C SER A 99 -5.34 1.23 -0.86
N ASP A 100 -6.45 0.88 -1.49
CA ASP A 100 -7.61 0.21 -0.88
C ASP A 100 -7.84 -1.18 -1.45
N LEU A 101 -8.02 -1.30 -2.77
CA LEU A 101 -8.51 -2.52 -3.42
C LEU A 101 -7.58 -3.72 -3.22
N GLY A 102 -6.27 -3.53 -3.28
CA GLY A 102 -5.30 -4.59 -3.02
C GLY A 102 -5.38 -5.12 -1.58
N PRO A 103 -5.22 -4.26 -0.58
CA PRO A 103 -5.37 -4.62 0.83
C PRO A 103 -6.72 -5.26 1.16
N LEU A 104 -7.84 -4.68 0.70
CA LEU A 104 -9.18 -5.23 0.90
C LEU A 104 -9.33 -6.63 0.29
N MET A 105 -8.88 -6.81 -0.96
CA MET A 105 -8.91 -8.09 -1.65
C MET A 105 -8.14 -9.17 -0.85
N MET A 106 -6.92 -8.84 -0.40
CA MET A 106 -6.08 -9.77 0.35
C MET A 106 -6.69 -10.14 1.70
N CYS A 107 -7.20 -9.16 2.45
CA CYS A 107 -7.87 -9.41 3.74
C CYS A 107 -9.13 -10.25 3.57
N THR A 108 -9.90 -10.01 2.50
CA THR A 108 -11.11 -10.78 2.20
C THR A 108 -10.79 -12.22 1.81
N ALA A 109 -9.83 -12.40 0.89
CA ALA A 109 -9.42 -13.72 0.40
C ALA A 109 -8.78 -14.58 1.50
N LEU A 110 -7.99 -13.97 2.38
CA LEU A 110 -7.26 -14.65 3.44
C LEU A 110 -7.98 -14.61 4.80
N LYS A 111 -9.25 -14.19 4.84
CA LYS A 111 -10.03 -14.11 6.08
C LYS A 111 -9.96 -15.37 6.96
N PRO A 112 -10.00 -16.61 6.42
CA PRO A 112 -9.88 -17.81 7.24
C PRO A 112 -8.55 -17.97 7.97
N PHE A 113 -7.49 -17.27 7.51
CA PHE A 113 -6.14 -17.26 8.09
C PHE A 113 -5.87 -16.00 8.93
N GLY A 114 -6.90 -15.15 9.10
CA GLY A 114 -6.80 -13.93 9.90
C GLY A 114 -6.52 -14.20 11.36
N HIS A 115 -5.94 -13.22 12.05
CA HIS A 115 -5.73 -13.32 13.49
C HIS A 115 -7.07 -13.11 14.21
N PRO A 116 -7.48 -13.97 15.16
CA PRO A 116 -8.84 -13.94 15.76
C PRO A 116 -9.17 -12.66 16.52
N ARG A 117 -8.16 -11.95 17.05
CA ARG A 117 -8.34 -10.70 17.78
C ARG A 117 -8.43 -9.48 16.87
N LEU A 118 -7.89 -9.53 15.64
CA LEU A 118 -7.74 -8.36 14.77
C LEU A 118 -8.88 -8.27 13.76
N ASN A 119 -9.59 -7.15 13.79
CA ASN A 119 -10.60 -6.79 12.80
C ASN A 119 -10.01 -5.78 11.81
N MET A 120 -10.23 -6.02 10.52
CA MET A 120 -9.75 -5.15 9.44
C MET A 120 -10.91 -4.33 8.88
N HIS A 121 -10.74 -3.01 8.85
CA HIS A 121 -11.70 -2.06 8.31
C HIS A 121 -11.09 -1.27 7.17
N PHE A 122 -11.89 -0.87 6.20
CA PHE A 122 -11.44 -0.17 5.00
C PHE A 122 -12.29 1.07 4.75
N VAL A 123 -11.63 2.20 4.50
CA VAL A 123 -12.26 3.48 4.18
C VAL A 123 -11.63 4.01 2.91
N SER A 124 -12.39 4.01 1.82
CA SER A 124 -11.89 4.35 0.48
C SER A 124 -12.65 5.50 -0.19
N ASN A 125 -13.83 5.85 0.30
CA ASN A 125 -14.63 6.92 -0.26
C ASN A 125 -14.58 8.17 0.62
N VAL A 126 -14.61 9.36 0.00
CA VAL A 126 -14.71 10.65 0.71
C VAL A 126 -16.07 10.87 1.37
N ASP A 127 -17.08 10.08 0.98
CA ASP A 127 -18.37 10.11 1.65
C ASP A 127 -18.21 9.79 3.14
N GLY A 128 -18.58 10.77 3.97
CA GLY A 128 -18.42 10.67 5.43
C GLY A 128 -19.22 9.55 6.09
N SER A 129 -20.20 8.95 5.40
CA SER A 129 -20.99 7.83 5.95
C SER A 129 -20.12 6.59 6.16
N GLN A 130 -19.24 6.26 5.20
CA GLN A 130 -18.35 5.10 5.32
C GLN A 130 -17.40 5.24 6.52
N LEU A 131 -16.74 6.39 6.66
CA LEU A 131 -15.84 6.63 7.79
C LEU A 131 -16.61 6.60 9.12
N ARG A 132 -17.78 7.28 9.20
CA ARG A 132 -18.63 7.29 10.40
C ARG A 132 -19.05 5.87 10.81
N ASP A 133 -19.42 5.03 9.84
CA ASP A 133 -19.85 3.67 10.10
C ASP A 133 -18.69 2.79 10.63
N VAL A 134 -17.46 3.03 10.20
CA VAL A 134 -16.28 2.40 10.77
C VAL A 134 -16.01 2.92 12.18
N LEU A 135 -15.95 4.24 12.36
CA LEU A 135 -15.65 4.87 13.65
C LEU A 135 -16.66 4.52 14.75
N SER A 136 -17.91 4.23 14.38
CA SER A 136 -18.94 3.77 15.33
C SER A 136 -18.72 2.35 15.88
N LYS A 137 -17.84 1.57 15.28
CA LYS A 137 -17.56 0.15 15.62
C LYS A 137 -16.23 -0.06 16.33
N VAL A 138 -15.39 0.95 16.35
CA VAL A 138 -14.02 0.85 16.87
C VAL A 138 -13.80 1.81 18.05
N HIS A 139 -12.79 1.53 18.86
CA HIS A 139 -12.44 2.34 20.03
C HIS A 139 -11.07 2.98 19.82
N PRO A 140 -10.87 4.30 20.08
CA PRO A 140 -9.60 4.96 19.81
C PRO A 140 -8.40 4.29 20.53
N GLU A 141 -8.59 3.81 21.74
CA GLU A 141 -7.54 3.18 22.55
C GLU A 141 -6.99 1.87 21.98
N THR A 142 -7.78 1.17 21.16
CA THR A 142 -7.42 -0.15 20.59
C THR A 142 -7.38 -0.16 19.06
N THR A 143 -7.44 1.03 18.43
CA THR A 143 -7.48 1.17 16.96
C THR A 143 -6.15 1.66 16.41
N LEU A 144 -5.66 0.97 15.39
CA LEU A 144 -4.53 1.38 14.57
C LEU A 144 -5.02 1.89 13.21
N PHE A 145 -4.64 3.12 12.84
CA PHE A 145 -4.92 3.68 11.52
C PHE A 145 -3.72 3.53 10.59
N ILE A 146 -3.97 3.03 9.38
CA ILE A 146 -3.02 2.99 8.26
C ILE A 146 -3.48 3.99 7.21
N ILE A 147 -2.70 5.05 7.00
CA ILE A 147 -2.99 6.05 5.97
C ILE A 147 -2.15 5.71 4.73
N ALA A 148 -2.81 5.16 3.72
CA ALA A 148 -2.14 4.66 2.51
C ALA A 148 -2.29 5.65 1.34
N SER A 149 -1.20 6.30 0.97
CA SER A 149 -1.15 7.19 -0.20
C SER A 149 0.27 7.23 -0.77
N LYS A 150 0.39 7.20 -2.09
CA LYS A 150 1.69 7.26 -2.80
C LYS A 150 2.43 8.58 -2.54
N THR A 151 1.71 9.71 -2.56
CA THR A 151 2.28 11.07 -2.49
C THR A 151 1.79 11.87 -1.29
N PHE A 152 0.86 11.36 -0.52
CA PHE A 152 0.15 12.07 0.55
C PHE A 152 -0.52 13.39 0.08
N THR A 153 -0.94 13.44 -1.19
CA THR A 153 -1.65 14.57 -1.80
C THR A 153 -3.06 14.21 -2.25
N THR A 154 -3.47 12.94 -2.13
CA THR A 154 -4.82 12.48 -2.51
C THR A 154 -5.84 13.08 -1.55
N GLN A 155 -6.69 13.96 -2.06
CA GLN A 155 -7.59 14.78 -1.26
C GLN A 155 -8.58 13.95 -0.43
N GLU A 156 -9.16 12.90 -1.01
CA GLU A 156 -10.10 12.00 -0.33
C GLU A 156 -9.43 11.27 0.84
N THR A 157 -8.23 10.75 0.62
CA THR A 157 -7.45 10.08 1.66
C THR A 157 -7.12 11.03 2.79
N LEU A 158 -6.66 12.26 2.48
CA LEU A 158 -6.33 13.27 3.49
C LEU A 158 -7.56 13.73 4.27
N THR A 159 -8.70 13.94 3.60
CA THR A 159 -9.95 14.35 4.26
C THR A 159 -10.39 13.29 5.27
N ASN A 160 -10.41 12.03 4.88
CA ASN A 160 -10.76 10.92 5.77
C ASN A 160 -9.74 10.77 6.92
N ALA A 161 -8.44 10.87 6.62
CA ALA A 161 -7.38 10.77 7.63
C ALA A 161 -7.45 11.89 8.67
N LEU A 162 -7.70 13.14 8.26
CA LEU A 162 -7.84 14.27 9.17
C LEU A 162 -9.11 14.15 10.02
N THR A 163 -10.19 13.65 9.45
CA THR A 163 -11.43 13.39 10.20
C THR A 163 -11.25 12.27 11.22
N ALA A 164 -10.60 11.17 10.83
CA ALA A 164 -10.25 10.08 11.74
C ALA A 164 -9.31 10.56 12.85
N ARG A 165 -8.30 11.38 12.51
CA ARG A 165 -7.38 11.97 13.48
C ARG A 165 -8.11 12.84 14.52
N LYS A 166 -9.07 13.65 14.07
CA LYS A 166 -9.87 14.47 14.98
C LYS A 166 -10.64 13.57 15.96
N TRP A 167 -11.38 12.60 15.45
CA TRP A 167 -12.10 11.62 16.29
C TRP A 167 -11.20 10.87 17.26
N PHE A 168 -9.96 10.57 16.86
CA PHE A 168 -8.98 9.85 17.67
C PHE A 168 -8.44 10.69 18.85
N LEU A 169 -8.44 12.03 18.72
CA LEU A 169 -7.88 12.96 19.71
C LEU A 169 -8.93 13.61 20.63
N ASP A 170 -10.21 13.59 20.20
CA ASP A 170 -11.36 14.10 20.98
C ASP A 170 -11.81 13.06 22.04
#